data_5ac1f49e5a018f582d1db90cafa08e69
#
_entry.id   5ac1f49e5a018f582d1db90cafa08e69
#
_cell.length_a   1.000
_cell.length_b   1.000
_cell.length_c   1.000
_cell.angle_alpha   90.00
_cell.angle_beta   90.00
_cell.angle_gamma   90.00
#
_symmetry.space_group_name_H-M   'P 1'
#
loop_
_entity.id
_entity.type
_entity.pdbx_description
1 polymer ?
#
loop_
_entity_poly.entity_id
_entity_poly.type
_entity_poly.pdbx_seq_one_letter_code
_entity_poly.pdbx_strand_id
1 'polypeptide(L)'
;VLHENDTIAGMVWRDEFMTLYASRYGRDLHGRKPIHLFMDNRPIIAETTLQLKSLSQQITSQEPSHQHSVFIISEQGFYRGVGSLMDLLRQITDLQLTIARHANPLSGLPGNVPLNEHIQQSIREKRHATVCYFDLDNFKPYNDTYGYNKGDKVITKTAKILSQFIDHENDFLGHVGGDDFIVIFDSHDWRNRCEMMLEAFALLYSELYSDTHLQQGGIQAYDRHGQQVFYP
;
A
#
# COMPACT_ATOMS: atom_id res chain seq x y z
N VAL A 1 4.86 -16.19 30.03
CA VAL A 1 5.83 -16.27 31.15
C VAL A 1 6.74 -15.05 31.07
N LEU A 2 6.92 -14.37 32.18
CA LEU A 2 7.78 -13.20 32.28
C LEU A 2 8.96 -13.52 33.23
N HIS A 3 10.08 -12.85 33.03
CA HIS A 3 11.18 -12.77 33.98
C HIS A 3 10.81 -11.86 35.16
N GLU A 4 11.62 -11.86 36.23
CA GLU A 4 11.42 -11.02 37.40
C GLU A 4 11.42 -9.50 37.10
N ASN A 5 12.03 -9.10 35.99
CA ASN A 5 12.08 -7.72 35.50
C ASN A 5 10.99 -7.40 34.46
N ASP A 6 9.91 -8.18 34.39
CA ASP A 6 8.78 -8.06 33.46
C ASP A 6 9.12 -8.21 31.96
N THR A 7 10.34 -8.68 31.63
CA THR A 7 10.67 -9.02 30.25
C THR A 7 10.09 -10.38 29.86
N ILE A 8 9.85 -10.56 28.54
CA ILE A 8 9.22 -11.77 28.01
C ILE A 8 10.21 -12.93 28.03
N ALA A 9 9.92 -13.99 28.81
CA ALA A 9 10.71 -15.22 28.85
C ALA A 9 10.27 -16.24 27.78
N GLY A 10 8.98 -16.33 27.52
CA GLY A 10 8.37 -17.28 26.60
C GLY A 10 6.87 -17.39 26.78
N MET A 11 6.24 -18.29 26.03
CA MET A 11 4.80 -18.52 26.06
C MET A 11 4.49 -19.97 26.42
N VAL A 12 3.42 -20.20 27.19
CA VAL A 12 2.91 -21.56 27.47
C VAL A 12 1.54 -21.69 26.80
N TRP A 13 1.42 -22.69 25.95
CA TRP A 13 0.18 -23.00 25.26
C TRP A 13 -0.69 -23.87 26.16
N ARG A 14 -1.88 -23.40 26.47
CA ARG A 14 -2.81 -24.08 27.37
C ARG A 14 -3.12 -25.50 26.90
N ASP A 15 -3.39 -25.66 25.63
CA ASP A 15 -3.84 -26.96 25.08
C ASP A 15 -2.70 -27.99 25.07
N GLU A 16 -1.50 -27.56 24.74
CA GLU A 16 -0.29 -28.41 24.82
C GLU A 16 0.02 -28.80 26.26
N PHE A 17 0.04 -27.81 27.14
CA PHE A 17 0.24 -28.06 28.57
C PHE A 17 -0.84 -28.98 29.15
N MET A 18 -2.12 -28.75 28.84
CA MET A 18 -3.22 -29.57 29.35
C MET A 18 -3.19 -30.98 28.78
N THR A 19 -2.82 -31.17 27.53
CA THR A 19 -2.63 -32.50 26.93
C THR A 19 -1.55 -33.28 27.66
N LEU A 20 -0.44 -32.64 27.98
CA LEU A 20 0.67 -33.25 28.72
C LEU A 20 0.29 -33.50 30.20
N TYR A 21 -0.37 -32.56 30.85
CA TYR A 21 -0.75 -32.63 32.26
C TYR A 21 -1.90 -33.60 32.53
N ALA A 22 -2.86 -33.73 31.61
CA ALA A 22 -4.00 -34.64 31.69
C ALA A 22 -3.68 -36.08 31.28
N SER A 23 -2.45 -36.35 30.81
CA SER A 23 -2.01 -37.72 30.50
C SER A 23 -1.97 -38.59 31.77
N ARG A 24 -2.03 -39.95 31.61
CA ARG A 24 -2.21 -40.89 32.71
C ARG A 24 -1.33 -40.68 33.94
N TYR A 25 -0.11 -40.16 33.77
CA TYR A 25 0.86 -39.86 34.84
C TYR A 25 1.31 -38.40 34.79
N GLY A 26 0.65 -37.54 33.99
CA GLY A 26 1.10 -36.20 33.73
C GLY A 26 1.18 -35.35 34.99
N ARG A 27 0.19 -35.48 35.88
CA ARG A 27 0.12 -34.73 37.14
C ARG A 27 1.27 -35.08 38.08
N ASP A 28 1.61 -36.36 38.19
CA ASP A 28 2.66 -36.84 39.08
C ASP A 28 4.07 -36.49 38.52
N LEU A 29 4.23 -36.55 37.20
CA LEU A 29 5.50 -36.26 36.52
C LEU A 29 5.77 -34.77 36.38
N HIS A 30 4.71 -33.94 36.23
CA HIS A 30 4.84 -32.53 35.82
C HIS A 30 4.36 -31.54 36.86
N GLY A 31 3.49 -31.95 37.80
CA GLY A 31 2.80 -31.05 38.75
C GLY A 31 3.70 -30.25 39.68
N ARG A 32 4.99 -30.67 39.89
CA ARG A 32 5.98 -29.95 40.69
C ARG A 32 7.08 -29.32 39.85
N LYS A 33 7.05 -29.44 38.54
CA LYS A 33 8.09 -28.89 37.67
C LYS A 33 7.83 -27.40 37.42
N PRO A 34 8.87 -26.58 37.34
CA PRO A 34 8.71 -25.15 37.05
C PRO A 34 8.18 -24.91 35.63
N ILE A 35 7.35 -23.89 35.48
CA ILE A 35 6.62 -23.61 34.24
C ILE A 35 7.51 -23.36 33.02
N HIS A 36 8.73 -22.86 33.22
CA HIS A 36 9.67 -22.59 32.12
C HIS A 36 10.08 -23.85 31.33
N LEU A 37 9.88 -25.06 31.89
CA LEU A 37 10.15 -26.31 31.19
C LEU A 37 9.09 -26.68 30.15
N PHE A 38 7.95 -25.98 30.16
CA PHE A 38 6.81 -26.21 29.28
C PHE A 38 6.57 -25.02 28.35
N MET A 39 7.45 -24.04 28.36
CA MET A 39 7.25 -22.86 27.56
C MET A 39 7.91 -22.99 26.19
N ASP A 40 7.27 -22.42 25.20
CA ASP A 40 7.87 -22.08 23.93
C ASP A 40 8.81 -20.88 24.13
N ASN A 41 10.07 -21.09 23.81
CA ASN A 41 11.13 -20.07 23.96
C ASN A 41 11.26 -19.16 22.74
N ARG A 42 10.46 -19.41 21.69
CA ARG A 42 10.47 -18.63 20.43
C ARG A 42 9.06 -18.20 20.01
N PRO A 43 8.28 -17.59 20.92
CA PRO A 43 6.99 -17.05 20.54
C PRO A 43 7.18 -15.91 19.55
N ILE A 44 6.16 -15.67 18.72
CA ILE A 44 6.12 -14.44 17.91
C ILE A 44 5.94 -13.26 18.85
N ILE A 45 6.86 -12.29 18.78
CA ILE A 45 6.79 -11.04 19.55
C ILE A 45 6.71 -9.89 18.55
N ALA A 46 5.62 -9.12 18.66
CA ALA A 46 5.37 -7.93 17.86
C ALA A 46 5.60 -6.69 18.72
N GLU A 47 6.58 -5.87 18.37
CA GLU A 47 6.74 -4.53 18.95
C GLU A 47 5.58 -3.63 18.53
N THR A 48 5.12 -2.73 19.42
CA THR A 48 4.02 -1.80 19.13
C THR A 48 4.30 -0.87 17.95
N THR A 49 5.57 -0.67 17.61
CA THR A 49 6.03 0.12 16.45
C THR A 49 6.11 -0.68 15.16
N LEU A 50 5.94 -2.03 15.21
CA LEU A 50 6.06 -2.89 14.04
C LEU A 50 4.86 -2.70 13.10
N GLN A 51 5.17 -2.48 11.82
CA GLN A 51 4.12 -2.36 10.79
C GLN A 51 3.39 -3.70 10.58
N LEU A 52 2.06 -3.63 10.33
CA LEU A 52 1.21 -4.80 10.06
C LEU A 52 1.74 -5.71 8.94
N LYS A 53 2.31 -5.13 7.89
CA LYS A 53 2.93 -5.87 6.78
C LYS A 53 4.10 -6.74 7.25
N SER A 54 4.99 -6.17 8.06
CA SER A 54 6.16 -6.88 8.59
C SER A 54 5.76 -7.97 9.58
N LEU A 55 4.74 -7.71 10.42
CA LEU A 55 4.19 -8.71 11.32
C LEU A 55 3.57 -9.88 10.56
N SER A 56 2.80 -9.60 9.50
CA SER A 56 2.22 -10.64 8.63
C SER A 56 3.30 -11.52 8.00
N GLN A 57 4.39 -10.92 7.51
CA GLN A 57 5.52 -11.66 6.95
C GLN A 57 6.23 -12.53 8.00
N GLN A 58 6.42 -12.03 9.20
CA GLN A 58 7.00 -12.80 10.32
C GLN A 58 6.16 -14.03 10.65
N ILE A 59 4.83 -13.87 10.72
CA ILE A 59 3.91 -14.97 11.02
C ILE A 59 3.93 -16.02 9.90
N THR A 60 3.91 -15.60 8.64
CA THR A 60 3.84 -16.51 7.48
C THR A 60 5.17 -17.20 7.17
N SER A 61 6.28 -16.69 7.66
CA SER A 61 7.61 -17.30 7.48
C SER A 61 7.94 -18.40 8.50
N GLN A 62 7.11 -18.58 9.53
CA GLN A 62 7.30 -19.65 10.51
C GLN A 62 6.85 -21.01 9.97
N GLU A 63 7.51 -22.08 10.43
CA GLU A 63 7.11 -23.46 10.09
C GLU A 63 5.69 -23.75 10.56
N PRO A 64 4.90 -24.55 9.78
CA PRO A 64 3.50 -24.86 10.11
C PRO A 64 3.30 -25.51 11.49
N SER A 65 4.31 -26.20 12.01
CA SER A 65 4.30 -26.83 13.33
C SER A 65 4.23 -25.86 14.50
N HIS A 66 4.50 -24.56 14.27
CA HIS A 66 4.55 -23.49 15.27
C HIS A 66 3.54 -22.36 14.95
N GLN A 67 2.60 -22.60 14.05
CA GLN A 67 1.55 -21.61 13.72
C GLN A 67 0.48 -21.58 14.82
N HIS A 68 0.79 -20.83 15.86
CA HIS A 68 -0.19 -20.55 16.90
C HIS A 68 -1.10 -19.37 16.50
N SER A 69 -2.34 -19.40 16.99
CA SER A 69 -3.36 -18.39 16.66
C SER A 69 -3.15 -17.04 17.32
N VAL A 70 -2.09 -16.87 18.12
CA VAL A 70 -1.82 -15.64 18.89
C VAL A 70 -0.32 -15.32 18.92
N PHE A 71 0.00 -14.04 19.13
CA PHE A 71 1.35 -13.51 19.29
C PHE A 71 1.42 -12.55 20.49
N ILE A 72 2.62 -12.34 21.02
CA ILE A 72 2.83 -11.41 22.14
C ILE A 72 3.03 -10.00 21.59
N ILE A 73 2.40 -9.02 22.23
CA ILE A 73 2.63 -7.59 21.97
C ILE A 73 3.60 -7.06 23.03
N SER A 74 4.69 -6.43 22.58
CA SER A 74 5.69 -5.80 23.43
C SER A 74 5.85 -4.32 23.13
N GLU A 75 6.32 -3.57 24.11
CA GLU A 75 6.75 -2.19 23.99
C GLU A 75 8.08 -2.03 24.73
N GLN A 76 9.14 -1.70 23.97
CA GLN A 76 10.50 -1.62 24.50
C GLN A 76 10.96 -2.91 25.22
N GLY A 77 10.52 -4.08 24.72
CA GLY A 77 10.84 -5.39 25.29
C GLY A 77 9.96 -5.83 26.46
N PHE A 78 9.05 -4.97 26.95
CA PHE A 78 8.11 -5.30 28.04
C PHE A 78 6.78 -5.81 27.50
N TYR A 79 6.20 -6.77 28.19
CA TYR A 79 4.89 -7.33 27.84
C TYR A 79 3.79 -6.27 27.94
N ARG A 80 2.97 -6.16 26.88
CA ARG A 80 1.79 -5.29 26.84
C ARG A 80 0.49 -6.06 26.66
N GLY A 81 0.55 -7.19 25.96
CA GLY A 81 -0.66 -7.97 25.71
C GLY A 81 -0.43 -9.12 24.75
N VAL A 82 -1.53 -9.66 24.26
CA VAL A 82 -1.57 -10.75 23.29
C VAL A 82 -2.44 -10.31 22.12
N GLY A 83 -1.93 -10.47 20.89
CA GLY A 83 -2.67 -10.26 19.65
C GLY A 83 -3.16 -11.59 19.08
N SER A 84 -4.32 -11.55 18.42
CA SER A 84 -4.87 -12.71 17.70
C SER A 84 -4.53 -12.62 16.21
N LEU A 85 -4.12 -13.75 15.63
CA LEU A 85 -3.92 -13.85 14.19
C LEU A 85 -5.22 -13.54 13.41
N MET A 86 -6.36 -13.95 13.95
CA MET A 86 -7.66 -13.68 13.33
C MET A 86 -7.96 -12.18 13.28
N ASP A 87 -7.65 -11.44 14.37
CA ASP A 87 -7.84 -9.99 14.39
C ASP A 87 -6.86 -9.29 13.46
N LEU A 88 -5.63 -9.77 13.38
CA LEU A 88 -4.64 -9.26 12.42
C LEU A 88 -5.13 -9.44 10.98
N LEU A 89 -5.62 -10.63 10.62
CA LEU A 89 -6.16 -10.90 9.29
C LEU A 89 -7.39 -10.03 8.98
N ARG A 90 -8.25 -9.81 9.96
CA ARG A 90 -9.41 -8.91 9.82
C ARG A 90 -8.94 -7.47 9.55
N GLN A 91 -7.99 -6.96 10.32
CA GLN A 91 -7.43 -5.62 10.12
C GLN A 91 -6.77 -5.45 8.74
N ILE A 92 -6.01 -6.44 8.30
CA ILE A 92 -5.40 -6.44 6.96
C ILE A 92 -6.48 -6.43 5.87
N THR A 93 -7.52 -7.25 6.02
CA THR A 93 -8.62 -7.32 5.05
C THR A 93 -9.39 -6.00 4.98
N ASP A 94 -9.71 -5.41 6.14
CA ASP A 94 -10.40 -4.12 6.20
C ASP A 94 -9.57 -2.99 5.58
N LEU A 95 -8.25 -3.00 5.82
CA LEU A 95 -7.33 -2.05 5.18
C LEU A 95 -7.30 -2.23 3.65
N GLN A 96 -7.20 -3.47 3.16
CA GLN A 96 -7.23 -3.77 1.73
C GLN A 96 -8.54 -3.34 1.07
N LEU A 97 -9.68 -3.59 1.72
CA LEU A 97 -10.99 -3.15 1.24
C LEU A 97 -11.10 -1.62 1.21
N THR A 98 -10.53 -0.93 2.19
CA THR A 98 -10.50 0.53 2.24
C THR A 98 -9.66 1.10 1.09
N ILE A 99 -8.46 0.55 0.86
CA ILE A 99 -7.60 0.95 -0.26
C ILE A 99 -8.33 0.71 -1.59
N ALA A 100 -8.92 -0.46 -1.79
CA ALA A 100 -9.62 -0.80 -3.02
C ALA A 100 -10.85 0.11 -3.29
N ARG A 101 -11.60 0.49 -2.24
CA ARG A 101 -12.75 1.40 -2.36
C ARG A 101 -12.37 2.82 -2.76
N HIS A 102 -11.19 3.28 -2.38
CA HIS A 102 -10.72 4.64 -2.59
C HIS A 102 -9.72 4.76 -3.74
N ALA A 103 -9.36 3.64 -4.38
CA ALA A 103 -8.56 3.65 -5.60
C ALA A 103 -9.41 4.02 -6.82
N ASN A 104 -8.80 4.71 -7.78
CA ASN A 104 -9.42 4.92 -9.09
C ASN A 104 -9.50 3.57 -9.83
N PRO A 105 -10.69 3.14 -10.32
CA PRO A 105 -10.88 1.82 -10.89
C PRO A 105 -10.10 1.57 -12.19
N LEU A 106 -9.72 2.63 -12.91
CA LEU A 106 -9.00 2.53 -14.18
C LEU A 106 -7.49 2.44 -13.98
N SER A 107 -6.92 3.34 -13.18
CA SER A 107 -5.47 3.40 -12.94
C SER A 107 -4.98 2.58 -11.75
N GLY A 108 -5.87 2.25 -10.79
CA GLY A 108 -5.52 1.63 -9.52
C GLY A 108 -4.85 2.59 -8.52
N LEU A 109 -4.62 3.84 -8.90
CA LEU A 109 -4.02 4.86 -8.04
C LEU A 109 -4.99 5.36 -6.98
N PRO A 110 -4.50 5.88 -5.83
CA PRO A 110 -5.31 6.56 -4.84
C PRO A 110 -6.17 7.66 -5.44
N GLY A 111 -7.46 7.70 -5.04
CA GLY A 111 -8.40 8.75 -5.46
C GLY A 111 -8.46 9.93 -4.48
N ASN A 112 -9.58 10.67 -4.53
CA ASN A 112 -9.75 11.92 -3.77
C ASN A 112 -9.69 11.75 -2.25
N VAL A 113 -10.17 10.63 -1.69
CA VAL A 113 -10.19 10.43 -0.23
C VAL A 113 -8.77 10.30 0.32
N PRO A 114 -7.92 9.36 -0.16
CA PRO A 114 -6.53 9.29 0.27
C PRO A 114 -5.72 10.56 -0.02
N LEU A 115 -6.00 11.26 -1.12
CA LEU A 115 -5.37 12.54 -1.43
C LEU A 115 -5.64 13.57 -0.33
N ASN A 116 -6.89 13.75 0.06
CA ASN A 116 -7.26 14.69 1.11
C ASN A 116 -6.66 14.32 2.47
N GLU A 117 -6.62 13.04 2.80
CA GLU A 117 -5.98 12.53 4.03
C GLU A 117 -4.49 12.86 4.04
N HIS A 118 -3.79 12.61 2.93
CA HIS A 118 -2.36 12.90 2.79
C HIS A 118 -2.06 14.40 2.93
N ILE A 119 -2.85 15.27 2.27
CA ILE A 119 -2.72 16.73 2.39
C ILE A 119 -2.94 17.18 3.84
N GLN A 120 -4.00 16.69 4.50
CA GLN A 120 -4.29 17.04 5.89
C GLN A 120 -3.18 16.58 6.84
N GLN A 121 -2.61 15.40 6.59
CA GLN A 121 -1.49 14.89 7.37
C GLN A 121 -0.25 15.76 7.18
N SER A 122 0.11 16.11 5.94
CA SER A 122 1.26 16.99 5.64
C SER A 122 1.13 18.36 6.32
N ILE A 123 -0.10 18.93 6.35
CA ILE A 123 -0.39 20.18 7.05
C ILE A 123 -0.21 20.04 8.56
N ARG A 124 -0.75 18.96 9.17
CA ARG A 124 -0.62 18.71 10.63
C ARG A 124 0.83 18.53 11.04
N GLU A 125 1.61 17.83 10.23
CA GLU A 125 3.03 17.55 10.48
C GLU A 125 3.94 18.70 10.06
N LYS A 126 3.39 19.78 9.47
CA LYS A 126 4.12 20.93 8.92
C LYS A 126 5.22 20.53 7.94
N ARG A 127 4.96 19.48 7.13
CA ARG A 127 5.89 19.06 6.08
C ARG A 127 5.92 20.08 4.95
N HIS A 128 7.09 20.30 4.38
CA HIS A 128 7.24 21.05 3.14
C HIS A 128 7.04 20.09 1.98
N ALA A 129 5.98 20.28 1.22
CA ALA A 129 5.67 19.45 0.06
C ALA A 129 5.38 20.34 -1.16
N THR A 130 5.70 19.83 -2.34
CA THR A 130 5.34 20.45 -3.62
C THR A 130 4.22 19.66 -4.25
N VAL A 131 3.10 20.33 -4.56
CA VAL A 131 1.95 19.72 -5.24
C VAL A 131 2.06 20.01 -6.73
N CYS A 132 2.11 18.96 -7.55
CA CYS A 132 2.11 19.01 -9.00
C CYS A 132 0.82 18.42 -9.54
N TYR A 133 0.16 19.17 -10.40
CA TYR A 133 -1.04 18.75 -11.10
C TYR A 133 -0.69 18.40 -12.54
N PHE A 134 -1.11 17.21 -12.99
CA PHE A 134 -0.90 16.71 -14.34
C PHE A 134 -2.24 16.52 -15.02
N ASP A 135 -2.39 17.09 -16.19
CA ASP A 135 -3.59 17.01 -17.05
C ASP A 135 -3.16 16.59 -18.46
N LEU A 136 -3.97 15.77 -19.12
CA LEU A 136 -3.68 15.33 -20.48
C LEU A 136 -4.26 16.32 -21.49
N ASP A 137 -3.38 17.10 -22.11
CA ASP A 137 -3.79 18.06 -23.13
C ASP A 137 -4.59 17.39 -24.25
N ASN A 138 -5.71 18.01 -24.60
CA ASN A 138 -6.56 17.56 -25.71
C ASN A 138 -7.12 16.13 -25.56
N PHE A 139 -7.27 15.62 -24.32
CA PHE A 139 -7.73 14.26 -24.08
C PHE A 139 -9.15 14.00 -24.60
N LYS A 140 -10.05 14.99 -24.50
CA LYS A 140 -11.39 14.86 -25.07
C LYS A 140 -11.39 14.69 -26.59
N PRO A 141 -10.75 15.57 -27.41
CA PRO A 141 -10.59 15.35 -28.85
C PRO A 141 -9.95 14.00 -29.22
N TYR A 142 -9.00 13.55 -28.41
CA TYR A 142 -8.40 12.22 -28.55
C TYR A 142 -9.46 11.11 -28.40
N ASN A 143 -10.28 11.15 -27.34
CA ASN A 143 -11.34 10.18 -27.11
C ASN A 143 -12.42 10.21 -28.21
N ASP A 144 -12.79 11.41 -28.67
CA ASP A 144 -13.77 11.58 -29.74
C ASP A 144 -13.27 10.98 -31.08
N THR A 145 -11.94 11.00 -31.30
CA THR A 145 -11.30 10.46 -32.52
C THR A 145 -11.01 8.95 -32.43
N TYR A 146 -10.47 8.48 -31.30
CA TYR A 146 -9.98 7.12 -31.16
C TYR A 146 -10.85 6.19 -30.33
N GLY A 147 -11.85 6.75 -29.65
CA GLY A 147 -12.76 6.05 -28.76
C GLY A 147 -12.21 5.87 -27.31
N TYR A 148 -13.12 5.76 -26.37
CA TYR A 148 -12.81 5.67 -24.94
C TYR A 148 -11.88 4.52 -24.56
N ASN A 149 -11.97 3.38 -25.25
CA ASN A 149 -11.08 2.23 -24.98
C ASN A 149 -9.60 2.56 -25.22
N LYS A 150 -9.28 3.45 -26.19
CA LYS A 150 -7.92 3.93 -26.39
C LYS A 150 -7.55 4.98 -25.35
N GLY A 151 -8.48 5.89 -25.00
CA GLY A 151 -8.27 6.83 -23.90
C GLY A 151 -7.96 6.16 -22.58
N ASP A 152 -8.68 5.10 -22.22
CA ASP A 152 -8.41 4.31 -21.02
C ASP A 152 -6.99 3.74 -21.00
N LYS A 153 -6.47 3.33 -22.17
CA LYS A 153 -5.07 2.89 -22.30
C LYS A 153 -4.08 4.05 -22.09
N VAL A 154 -4.40 5.25 -22.57
CA VAL A 154 -3.58 6.45 -22.33
C VAL A 154 -3.50 6.70 -20.83
N ILE A 155 -4.64 6.79 -20.14
CA ILE A 155 -4.71 7.01 -18.69
C ILE A 155 -3.90 5.96 -17.93
N THR A 156 -4.08 4.67 -18.28
CA THR A 156 -3.37 3.58 -17.61
C THR A 156 -1.86 3.65 -17.83
N LYS A 157 -1.42 4.03 -19.04
CA LYS A 157 0.01 4.22 -19.35
C LYS A 157 0.58 5.43 -18.63
N THR A 158 -0.16 6.55 -18.60
CA THR A 158 0.22 7.75 -17.83
C THR A 158 0.43 7.43 -16.37
N ALA A 159 -0.53 6.74 -15.74
CA ALA A 159 -0.42 6.30 -14.35
C ALA A 159 0.86 5.48 -14.09
N LYS A 160 1.19 4.55 -15.00
CA LYS A 160 2.41 3.73 -14.91
C LYS A 160 3.68 4.57 -15.03
N ILE A 161 3.71 5.53 -15.97
CA ILE A 161 4.86 6.41 -16.12
C ILE A 161 5.06 7.24 -14.86
N LEU A 162 4.02 7.94 -14.39
CA LEU A 162 4.13 8.76 -13.19
C LEU A 162 4.63 7.94 -12.00
N SER A 163 4.13 6.70 -11.84
CA SER A 163 4.55 5.80 -10.75
C SER A 163 6.03 5.41 -10.77
N GLN A 164 6.71 5.48 -11.93
CA GLN A 164 8.13 5.12 -12.02
C GLN A 164 9.07 6.19 -11.45
N PHE A 165 8.59 7.43 -11.33
CA PHE A 165 9.42 8.57 -10.94
C PHE A 165 9.08 9.13 -9.57
N ILE A 166 8.25 8.44 -8.78
CA ILE A 166 7.93 8.81 -7.40
C ILE A 166 8.64 7.90 -6.40
N ASP A 167 8.94 8.45 -5.25
CA ASP A 167 9.36 7.68 -4.09
C ASP A 167 8.11 7.25 -3.30
N HIS A 168 7.77 5.96 -3.40
CA HIS A 168 6.56 5.40 -2.78
C HIS A 168 6.54 5.45 -1.24
N GLU A 169 7.66 5.76 -0.60
CA GLU A 169 7.75 5.91 0.86
C GLU A 169 7.43 7.34 1.30
N ASN A 170 7.80 8.33 0.50
CA ASN A 170 7.73 9.75 0.87
C ASN A 170 6.76 10.56 0.01
N ASP A 171 6.62 10.22 -1.27
CA ASP A 171 5.74 10.96 -2.18
C ASP A 171 4.35 10.33 -2.27
N PHE A 172 3.39 11.13 -2.70
CA PHE A 172 2.03 10.66 -2.98
C PHE A 172 1.69 10.86 -4.46
N LEU A 173 1.14 9.82 -5.11
CA LEU A 173 0.56 9.90 -6.45
C LEU A 173 -0.91 9.53 -6.38
N GLY A 174 -1.78 10.40 -6.89
CA GLY A 174 -3.22 10.21 -6.96
C GLY A 174 -3.80 10.41 -8.36
N HIS A 175 -4.94 9.77 -8.64
CA HIS A 175 -5.76 9.96 -9.83
C HIS A 175 -7.13 10.46 -9.42
N VAL A 176 -7.37 11.75 -9.65
CA VAL A 176 -8.57 12.45 -9.16
C VAL A 176 -9.79 12.10 -10.00
N GLY A 177 -9.60 11.88 -11.30
CA GLY A 177 -10.66 11.47 -12.23
C GLY A 177 -10.40 11.95 -13.65
N GLY A 178 -10.97 11.28 -14.63
CA GLY A 178 -10.75 11.62 -16.06
C GLY A 178 -9.27 11.54 -16.43
N ASP A 179 -8.72 12.67 -16.83
CA ASP A 179 -7.32 12.89 -17.23
C ASP A 179 -6.45 13.55 -16.15
N ASP A 180 -6.99 13.75 -14.95
CA ASP A 180 -6.36 14.52 -13.87
C ASP A 180 -5.57 13.65 -12.89
N PHE A 181 -4.26 13.92 -12.77
CA PHE A 181 -3.37 13.28 -11.80
C PHE A 181 -2.74 14.32 -10.87
N ILE A 182 -2.46 13.91 -9.64
CA ILE A 182 -1.78 14.76 -8.66
C ILE A 182 -0.59 13.99 -8.09
N VAL A 183 0.56 14.67 -8.04
CA VAL A 183 1.74 14.21 -7.32
C VAL A 183 2.07 15.20 -6.23
N ILE A 184 2.30 14.70 -5.02
CA ILE A 184 2.80 15.48 -3.89
C ILE A 184 4.20 14.98 -3.59
N PHE A 185 5.19 15.82 -3.80
CA PHE A 185 6.59 15.53 -3.55
C PHE A 185 7.04 16.09 -2.21
N ASP A 186 7.59 15.26 -1.36
CA ASP A 186 8.31 15.68 -0.14
C ASP A 186 9.77 16.02 -0.45
N SER A 187 10.28 15.69 -1.64
CA SER A 187 11.65 15.90 -2.08
C SER A 187 11.86 17.23 -2.82
N HIS A 188 13.08 17.74 -2.77
CA HIS A 188 13.44 18.98 -3.47
C HIS A 188 13.70 18.81 -4.98
N ASP A 189 13.87 17.59 -5.47
CA ASP A 189 14.17 17.26 -6.86
C ASP A 189 12.91 17.09 -7.74
N TRP A 190 11.75 17.50 -7.23
CA TRP A 190 10.45 17.39 -7.89
C TRP A 190 10.44 17.90 -9.34
N ARG A 191 11.14 19.00 -9.61
CA ARG A 191 11.20 19.60 -10.95
C ARG A 191 11.85 18.66 -11.96
N ASN A 192 13.01 18.12 -11.63
CA ASN A 192 13.72 17.17 -12.48
C ASN A 192 12.88 15.90 -12.72
N ARG A 193 12.18 15.42 -11.68
CA ARG A 193 11.27 14.27 -11.81
C ARG A 193 10.08 14.57 -12.74
N CYS A 194 9.49 15.76 -12.63
CA CYS A 194 8.42 16.18 -13.55
C CYS A 194 8.92 16.23 -15.00
N GLU A 195 10.12 16.76 -15.24
CA GLU A 195 10.74 16.79 -16.58
C GLU A 195 10.94 15.36 -17.13
N MET A 196 11.45 14.43 -16.31
CA MET A 196 11.59 13.02 -16.68
C MET A 196 10.24 12.34 -16.96
N MET A 197 9.20 12.67 -16.20
CA MET A 197 7.82 12.18 -16.44
C MET A 197 7.30 12.65 -17.81
N LEU A 198 7.49 13.93 -18.14
CA LEU A 198 7.08 14.50 -19.42
C LEU A 198 7.85 13.89 -20.60
N GLU A 199 9.16 13.73 -20.46
CA GLU A 199 10.00 13.07 -21.47
C GLU A 199 9.57 11.61 -21.70
N ALA A 200 9.34 10.85 -20.61
CA ALA A 200 8.87 9.47 -20.70
C ALA A 200 7.48 9.38 -21.34
N PHE A 201 6.58 10.33 -21.05
CA PHE A 201 5.28 10.39 -21.69
C PHE A 201 5.38 10.70 -23.18
N ALA A 202 6.26 11.62 -23.58
CA ALA A 202 6.47 11.96 -24.98
C ALA A 202 6.90 10.75 -25.84
N LEU A 203 7.61 9.79 -25.27
CA LEU A 203 7.97 8.54 -25.95
C LEU A 203 6.77 7.67 -26.31
N LEU A 204 5.61 7.88 -25.69
CA LEU A 204 4.41 7.11 -26.00
C LEU A 204 3.68 7.57 -27.27
N TYR A 205 3.99 8.74 -27.82
CA TYR A 205 3.23 9.29 -28.96
C TYR A 205 3.12 8.33 -30.13
N SER A 206 4.20 7.63 -30.49
CA SER A 206 4.20 6.64 -31.56
C SER A 206 3.25 5.45 -31.32
N GLU A 207 2.93 5.16 -30.07
CA GLU A 207 2.01 4.07 -29.70
C GLU A 207 0.56 4.54 -29.55
N LEU A 208 0.37 5.84 -29.28
CA LEU A 208 -0.94 6.42 -28.99
C LEU A 208 -1.66 6.91 -30.26
N TYR A 209 -0.92 7.41 -31.23
CA TYR A 209 -1.46 7.98 -32.45
C TYR A 209 -1.25 7.06 -33.65
N SER A 210 -2.10 7.20 -34.68
CA SER A 210 -1.92 6.54 -35.97
C SER A 210 -0.80 7.21 -36.77
N ASP A 211 -0.14 6.44 -37.67
CA ASP A 211 0.91 6.98 -38.53
C ASP A 211 0.46 8.22 -39.33
N THR A 212 -0.81 8.25 -39.75
CA THR A 212 -1.38 9.40 -40.47
C THR A 212 -1.42 10.65 -39.56
N HIS A 213 -1.87 10.53 -38.31
CA HIS A 213 -1.95 11.67 -37.40
C HIS A 213 -0.55 12.09 -36.91
N LEU A 214 0.39 11.14 -36.76
CA LEU A 214 1.79 11.47 -36.47
C LEU A 214 2.44 12.27 -37.61
N GLN A 215 2.19 11.89 -38.87
CA GLN A 215 2.71 12.63 -40.03
C GLN A 215 2.05 14.02 -40.17
N GLN A 216 0.78 14.15 -39.80
CA GLN A 216 0.05 15.42 -39.79
C GLN A 216 0.41 16.32 -38.60
N GLY A 217 1.06 15.79 -37.60
CA GLY A 217 1.40 16.50 -36.37
C GLY A 217 0.24 16.80 -35.44
N GLY A 218 -0.92 16.10 -35.61
CA GLY A 218 -2.09 16.28 -34.77
C GLY A 218 -3.35 15.67 -35.35
N ILE A 219 -4.48 15.93 -34.70
CA ILE A 219 -5.82 15.42 -35.08
C ILE A 219 -6.78 16.56 -35.41
N GLN A 220 -7.66 16.32 -36.38
CA GLN A 220 -8.81 17.20 -36.63
C GLN A 220 -10.02 16.67 -35.91
N ALA A 221 -10.58 17.47 -34.98
CA ALA A 221 -11.79 17.12 -34.26
C ALA A 221 -12.71 18.36 -34.09
N TYR A 222 -13.93 18.16 -33.62
CA TYR A 222 -14.87 19.24 -33.37
C TYR A 222 -14.72 19.77 -31.97
N ASP A 223 -14.70 21.08 -31.81
CA ASP A 223 -14.75 21.75 -30.52
C ASP A 223 -16.17 21.70 -29.88
N ARG A 224 -16.32 22.32 -28.69
CA ARG A 224 -17.58 22.38 -27.97
C ARG A 224 -18.67 23.18 -28.71
N HIS A 225 -18.31 23.96 -29.71
CA HIS A 225 -19.19 24.78 -30.52
C HIS A 225 -19.50 24.14 -31.92
N GLY A 226 -18.98 22.91 -32.14
CA GLY A 226 -19.18 22.21 -33.40
C GLY A 226 -18.29 22.73 -34.54
N GLN A 227 -17.27 23.51 -34.26
CA GLN A 227 -16.30 23.98 -35.24
C GLN A 227 -15.14 22.97 -35.36
N GLN A 228 -14.69 22.72 -36.58
CA GLN A 228 -13.57 21.86 -36.83
C GLN A 228 -12.27 22.57 -36.45
N VAL A 229 -11.52 21.98 -35.53
CA VAL A 229 -10.26 22.50 -34.97
C VAL A 229 -9.18 21.48 -35.13
N PHE A 230 -7.95 21.94 -35.41
CA PHE A 230 -6.77 21.10 -35.40
C PHE A 230 -6.12 21.11 -34.02
N TYR A 231 -5.93 19.93 -33.45
CA TYR A 231 -5.29 19.70 -32.14
C TYR A 231 -3.92 19.06 -32.38
N PRO A 232 -2.82 19.76 -32.09
CA PRO A 232 -1.46 19.29 -32.29
C PRO A 232 -1.09 18.17 -31.31
#